data_bb7577d0d9e34d5ee23c41014be17889
#
_entry.id   bb7577d0d9e34d5ee23c41014be17889
#
_cell.length_a   1.000
_cell.length_b   1.000
_cell.length_c   1.000
_cell.angle_alpha   90.00
_cell.angle_beta   90.00
_cell.angle_gamma   90.00
#
_symmetry.space_group_name_H-M   'P 1'
#
loop_
_entity.id
_entity.type
_entity.pdbx_description
1 polymer ?
#
loop_
_entity_poly.entity_id
_entity_poly.type
_entity_poly.pdbx_seq_one_letter_code
_entity_poly.pdbx_strand_id
1 'polypeptide(L)'
;MRKLKNMWIVACLLQVSVVWAEKAPVDYVNPLMGTLSDFKLSTGNTYPAVAMPWGMNFWVPQTGKMGDGWQYKYDQYQIRGFKQTHQPSPWINDYGQFSLMPVIGNKINEEERASWFSHKAETVTPYYYGVYLADYDIRTELVPTERAVHFRFTFPQSDSAAVVIDAFDKGSYIRVVPEENKIIGYTTRNSGGVPDNFKNYFVIYFDKQPVSFSVWNNGKTVAGQELESNHVGAVVRFSTQRGEQVQARVASSFISFEQAELNLKELGGRSLEQLKDDGEKKWNDVLGRIAIDADEDQKQVFYSCLYRSVLFPRMFFEMDSAGNPVHYSPYNGKVLPGYMFTDTGFWDTFRCLFPLLNLVYPSVNQQMQEGLLNTYKESGFLPEWASPGHRDCMVGNNSASVVADAILKGVTPAEDVATLYEAMLAGRDKVHPTVSSTGRLGHEYYNTLGYVPYNVGINENAARTLEYAYDDWCIAQVARKLGKTEDAAA
;
A
#
# COMPACT_ATOMS: atom_id res chain seq x y z
N MET A 1 4.17 -37.74 81.93
CA MET A 1 4.15 -36.32 81.54
C MET A 1 4.84 -36.16 80.20
N ARG A 2 4.06 -36.10 79.11
CA ARG A 2 4.59 -35.90 77.76
C ARG A 2 4.31 -34.49 77.30
N LYS A 3 5.33 -33.72 76.96
CA LYS A 3 5.21 -32.34 76.45
C LYS A 3 4.88 -32.44 74.96
N LEU A 4 3.69 -31.93 74.55
CA LEU A 4 3.35 -31.63 73.14
C LEU A 4 4.10 -30.40 72.72
N LYS A 5 4.90 -30.49 71.63
CA LYS A 5 5.50 -29.37 70.92
C LYS A 5 4.48 -28.89 69.91
N ASN A 6 4.03 -27.64 70.03
CA ASN A 6 3.26 -26.95 68.99
C ASN A 6 4.14 -26.61 67.81
N MET A 7 3.84 -27.20 66.67
CA MET A 7 4.49 -26.91 65.38
C MET A 7 3.56 -25.98 64.61
N TRP A 8 3.91 -24.71 64.54
CA TRP A 8 3.24 -23.74 63.68
C TRP A 8 3.67 -23.95 62.26
N ILE A 9 2.74 -24.38 61.36
CA ILE A 9 2.94 -24.42 59.91
C ILE A 9 2.57 -23.04 59.41
N VAL A 10 3.56 -22.25 59.02
CA VAL A 10 3.37 -21.00 58.26
C VAL A 10 3.13 -21.40 56.82
N ALA A 11 1.88 -21.36 56.36
CA ALA A 11 1.53 -21.49 54.96
C ALA A 11 1.80 -20.17 54.23
N CYS A 12 2.93 -20.06 53.54
CA CYS A 12 3.17 -18.97 52.58
C CYS A 12 2.27 -19.19 51.35
N LEU A 13 1.15 -18.46 51.30
CA LEU A 13 0.38 -18.30 50.07
C LEU A 13 1.18 -17.42 49.11
N LEU A 14 1.86 -18.03 48.15
CA LEU A 14 2.37 -17.38 46.99
C LEU A 14 1.16 -16.96 46.12
N GLN A 15 0.75 -15.70 46.24
CA GLN A 15 -0.12 -15.08 45.26
C GLN A 15 0.70 -14.92 43.99
N VAL A 16 0.56 -15.86 43.06
CA VAL A 16 1.00 -15.67 41.66
C VAL A 16 0.01 -14.68 41.04
N SER A 17 0.33 -13.40 41.10
CA SER A 17 -0.35 -12.41 40.28
C SER A 17 0.01 -12.76 38.82
N VAL A 18 -0.96 -13.32 38.10
CA VAL A 18 -0.89 -13.41 36.64
C VAL A 18 -1.00 -11.97 36.16
N VAL A 19 0.14 -11.33 35.98
CA VAL A 19 0.20 -10.06 35.24
C VAL A 19 -0.14 -10.43 33.80
N TRP A 20 -1.36 -10.21 33.39
CA TRP A 20 -1.70 -10.21 31.97
C TRP A 20 -0.88 -9.09 31.34
N ALA A 21 -0.01 -9.44 30.40
CA ALA A 21 0.68 -8.43 29.62
C ALA A 21 -0.40 -7.54 28.97
N GLU A 22 -0.30 -6.24 29.20
CA GLU A 22 -1.21 -5.29 28.57
C GLU A 22 -1.05 -5.41 27.05
N LYS A 23 -2.17 -5.52 26.34
CA LYS A 23 -2.17 -5.58 24.88
C LYS A 23 -1.53 -4.32 24.30
N ALA A 24 -0.63 -4.50 23.35
CA ALA A 24 -0.05 -3.39 22.60
C ALA A 24 -1.08 -2.82 21.60
N PRO A 25 -0.95 -1.57 21.16
CA PRO A 25 -1.87 -0.94 20.21
C PRO A 25 -2.16 -1.77 18.96
N VAL A 26 -1.16 -2.48 18.41
CA VAL A 26 -1.32 -3.31 17.21
C VAL A 26 -2.18 -4.56 17.47
N ASP A 27 -2.27 -5.05 18.71
CA ASP A 27 -3.09 -6.21 19.05
C ASP A 27 -4.59 -5.93 18.97
N TYR A 28 -4.98 -4.66 18.98
CA TYR A 28 -6.35 -4.22 18.78
C TYR A 28 -6.73 -4.05 17.31
N VAL A 29 -5.78 -4.07 16.39
CA VAL A 29 -6.06 -3.85 14.97
C VAL A 29 -6.72 -5.08 14.35
N ASN A 30 -7.88 -4.88 13.74
CA ASN A 30 -8.55 -5.88 12.93
C ASN A 30 -8.49 -5.50 11.43
N PRO A 31 -7.51 -6.02 10.66
CA PRO A 31 -7.39 -5.72 9.24
C PRO A 31 -8.56 -6.23 8.38
N LEU A 32 -9.37 -7.16 8.90
CA LEU A 32 -10.56 -7.69 8.20
C LEU A 32 -11.78 -6.77 8.32
N MET A 33 -11.75 -5.76 9.19
CA MET A 33 -12.85 -4.82 9.35
C MET A 33 -13.11 -4.04 8.05
N GLY A 34 -14.37 -4.04 7.57
CA GLY A 34 -14.78 -3.40 6.31
C GLY A 34 -14.55 -4.23 5.05
N THR A 35 -14.18 -5.52 5.16
CA THR A 35 -13.91 -6.38 4.00
C THR A 35 -15.11 -7.17 3.50
N LEU A 36 -16.25 -7.12 4.21
CA LEU A 36 -17.54 -7.66 3.75
C LEU A 36 -18.29 -6.59 2.98
N SER A 37 -17.93 -6.38 1.73
CA SER A 37 -18.56 -5.39 0.85
C SER A 37 -18.51 -5.79 -0.61
N ASP A 38 -19.41 -5.20 -1.39
CA ASP A 38 -19.49 -5.38 -2.82
C ASP A 38 -19.86 -4.06 -3.53
N PHE A 39 -20.06 -4.11 -4.86
CA PHE A 39 -20.41 -2.93 -5.64
C PHE A 39 -21.76 -2.31 -5.24
N LYS A 40 -22.70 -3.11 -4.75
CA LYS A 40 -24.06 -2.65 -4.41
C LYS A 40 -24.13 -2.02 -3.02
N LEU A 41 -23.31 -2.50 -2.10
CA LEU A 41 -23.35 -2.11 -0.70
C LEU A 41 -21.94 -1.83 -0.20
N SER A 42 -21.66 -0.55 0.07
CA SER A 42 -20.42 -0.12 0.68
C SER A 42 -20.51 -0.32 2.20
N THR A 43 -19.77 -1.31 2.72
CA THR A 43 -19.62 -1.59 4.14
C THR A 43 -18.17 -1.44 4.60
N GLY A 44 -17.44 -0.52 3.96
CA GLY A 44 -16.03 -0.24 4.22
C GLY A 44 -15.17 -0.28 2.95
N ASN A 45 -15.46 -1.19 2.01
CA ASN A 45 -14.73 -1.36 0.74
C ASN A 45 -13.21 -1.50 0.93
N THR A 46 -12.81 -2.20 1.98
CA THR A 46 -11.40 -2.39 2.33
C THR A 46 -10.96 -3.82 2.01
N TYR A 47 -9.66 -4.04 2.04
CA TYR A 47 -9.04 -5.36 2.03
C TYR A 47 -8.05 -5.45 3.21
N PRO A 48 -7.66 -6.67 3.64
CA PRO A 48 -6.68 -6.84 4.71
C PRO A 48 -5.29 -6.50 4.17
N ALA A 49 -4.91 -5.23 4.27
CA ALA A 49 -3.61 -4.75 3.81
C ALA A 49 -2.51 -5.21 4.78
N VAL A 50 -1.71 -6.18 4.37
CA VAL A 50 -0.52 -6.61 5.10
C VAL A 50 0.66 -5.81 4.57
N ALA A 51 1.11 -4.82 5.35
CA ALA A 51 2.06 -3.80 4.91
C ALA A 51 2.74 -3.11 6.10
N MET A 52 3.82 -2.38 5.85
CA MET A 52 4.34 -1.41 6.81
C MET A 52 3.55 -0.09 6.72
N PRO A 53 3.56 0.75 7.78
CA PRO A 53 2.93 2.07 7.72
C PRO A 53 3.45 2.86 6.52
N TRP A 54 2.53 3.40 5.70
CA TRP A 54 2.80 4.10 4.44
C TRP A 54 3.68 3.34 3.44
N GLY A 55 3.87 2.02 3.61
CA GLY A 55 4.76 1.20 2.80
C GLY A 55 4.46 1.29 1.30
N MET A 56 5.47 1.11 0.46
CA MET A 56 5.32 1.14 -1.00
C MET A 56 4.46 -0.02 -1.47
N ASN A 57 4.66 -1.23 -0.92
CA ASN A 57 3.98 -2.44 -1.34
C ASN A 57 3.07 -2.97 -0.24
N PHE A 58 1.81 -3.25 -0.60
CA PHE A 58 0.87 -3.97 0.26
C PHE A 58 0.67 -5.37 -0.29
N TRP A 59 0.40 -6.31 0.61
CA TRP A 59 0.11 -7.69 0.27
C TRP A 59 -1.29 -8.07 0.73
N VAL A 60 -1.99 -8.85 -0.10
CA VAL A 60 -3.35 -9.27 0.18
C VAL A 60 -3.59 -10.70 -0.34
N PRO A 61 -4.30 -11.57 0.42
CA PRO A 61 -4.83 -12.80 -0.13
C PRO A 61 -5.91 -12.45 -1.16
N GLN A 62 -5.78 -12.93 -2.37
CA GLN A 62 -6.71 -12.63 -3.46
C GLN A 62 -7.85 -13.65 -3.47
N THR A 63 -9.07 -13.23 -3.13
CA THR A 63 -10.28 -14.05 -3.28
C THR A 63 -11.07 -13.70 -4.55
N GLY A 64 -10.99 -12.45 -5.00
CA GLY A 64 -11.58 -11.98 -6.26
C GLY A 64 -10.79 -12.40 -7.49
N LYS A 65 -11.40 -12.29 -8.67
CA LYS A 65 -10.74 -12.54 -9.95
C LYS A 65 -9.77 -11.41 -10.31
N MET A 66 -8.87 -11.70 -11.24
CA MET A 66 -8.00 -10.69 -11.82
C MET A 66 -8.81 -9.52 -12.38
N GLY A 67 -8.44 -8.30 -11.97
CA GLY A 67 -9.14 -7.07 -12.39
C GLY A 67 -10.39 -6.74 -11.58
N ASP A 68 -10.80 -7.58 -10.63
CA ASP A 68 -11.87 -7.24 -9.70
C ASP A 68 -11.37 -6.17 -8.71
N GLY A 69 -12.14 -5.08 -8.58
CA GLY A 69 -11.87 -4.03 -7.58
C GLY A 69 -11.99 -4.53 -6.14
N TRP A 70 -12.82 -5.53 -5.89
CA TRP A 70 -12.96 -6.21 -4.59
C TRP A 70 -12.04 -7.43 -4.54
N GLN A 71 -10.75 -7.19 -4.44
CA GLN A 71 -9.71 -8.22 -4.48
C GLN A 71 -9.75 -9.22 -3.31
N TYR A 72 -10.35 -8.84 -2.18
CA TYR A 72 -10.67 -9.71 -1.05
C TYR A 72 -12.07 -9.41 -0.54
N LYS A 73 -12.87 -10.45 -0.33
CA LYS A 73 -14.18 -10.39 0.30
C LYS A 73 -14.25 -11.41 1.42
N TYR A 74 -14.73 -10.99 2.58
CA TYR A 74 -14.81 -11.85 3.78
C TYR A 74 -15.73 -13.06 3.61
N ASP A 75 -16.76 -12.98 2.76
CA ASP A 75 -17.69 -14.08 2.45
C ASP A 75 -17.20 -15.05 1.38
N GLN A 76 -15.97 -14.89 0.89
CA GLN A 76 -15.35 -15.81 -0.05
C GLN A 76 -14.42 -16.77 0.68
N TYR A 77 -14.35 -18.02 0.20
CA TYR A 77 -13.63 -19.10 0.86
C TYR A 77 -12.55 -19.76 -0.03
N GLN A 78 -12.16 -19.09 -1.11
CA GLN A 78 -11.08 -19.56 -1.99
C GLN A 78 -10.05 -18.45 -2.22
N ILE A 79 -8.78 -18.77 -1.97
CA ILE A 79 -7.64 -17.91 -2.29
C ILE A 79 -7.05 -18.36 -3.62
N ARG A 80 -6.81 -17.39 -4.53
CA ARG A 80 -6.27 -17.58 -5.89
C ARG A 80 -4.80 -17.21 -6.01
N GLY A 81 -4.29 -16.48 -5.03
CA GLY A 81 -2.90 -16.01 -4.96
C GLY A 81 -2.70 -15.06 -3.78
N PHE A 82 -1.43 -14.82 -3.45
CA PHE A 82 -1.01 -13.77 -2.53
C PHE A 82 -0.46 -12.64 -3.40
N LYS A 83 -1.23 -11.56 -3.48
CA LYS A 83 -1.03 -10.50 -4.46
C LYS A 83 -0.34 -9.30 -3.84
N GLN A 84 0.70 -8.77 -4.50
CA GLN A 84 1.13 -7.40 -4.28
C GLN A 84 0.08 -6.45 -4.86
N THR A 85 -0.29 -5.43 -4.12
CA THR A 85 -1.34 -4.49 -4.51
C THR A 85 -0.96 -3.05 -4.18
N HIS A 86 -1.38 -2.14 -5.07
CA HIS A 86 -1.28 -0.70 -4.90
C HIS A 86 -2.66 -0.03 -4.98
N GLN A 87 -3.72 -0.81 -4.80
CA GLN A 87 -5.08 -0.31 -4.92
C GLN A 87 -5.47 0.60 -3.75
N PRO A 88 -5.81 1.88 -3.99
CA PRO A 88 -6.32 2.77 -2.95
C PRO A 88 -7.83 2.58 -2.73
N SER A 89 -8.56 2.17 -3.77
CA SER A 89 -10.01 2.06 -3.77
C SER A 89 -10.47 1.09 -4.87
N PRO A 90 -11.58 0.33 -4.68
CA PRO A 90 -12.15 -0.54 -5.72
C PRO A 90 -12.47 0.20 -7.03
N TRP A 91 -12.89 1.48 -6.96
CA TRP A 91 -13.26 2.29 -8.13
C TRP A 91 -12.05 2.83 -8.90
N ILE A 92 -10.95 3.15 -8.21
CA ILE A 92 -9.69 3.55 -8.84
C ILE A 92 -8.95 2.34 -9.41
N ASN A 93 -9.18 1.15 -8.80
CA ASN A 93 -8.55 -0.10 -9.13
C ASN A 93 -7.03 -0.12 -8.82
N ASP A 94 -6.29 -1.05 -9.39
CA ASP A 94 -4.93 -1.43 -9.01
C ASP A 94 -3.93 -1.16 -10.14
N TYR A 95 -2.65 -1.12 -9.81
CA TYR A 95 -1.55 -0.99 -10.77
C TYR A 95 -0.30 -1.74 -10.28
N GLY A 96 0.52 -2.20 -11.21
CA GLY A 96 1.81 -2.82 -10.90
C GLY A 96 1.72 -4.09 -10.06
N GLN A 97 0.60 -4.80 -10.11
CA GLN A 97 0.37 -6.00 -9.30
C GLN A 97 0.93 -7.28 -9.93
N PHE A 98 1.36 -8.19 -9.08
CA PHE A 98 1.68 -9.58 -9.41
C PHE A 98 1.36 -10.47 -8.20
N SER A 99 1.35 -11.80 -8.38
CA SER A 99 1.04 -12.71 -7.28
C SER A 99 1.87 -13.99 -7.29
N LEU A 100 1.96 -14.60 -6.09
CA LEU A 100 2.49 -15.94 -5.87
C LEU A 100 1.39 -16.85 -5.33
N MET A 101 1.32 -18.09 -5.81
CA MET A 101 0.40 -19.11 -5.27
C MET A 101 1.09 -20.45 -5.17
N PRO A 102 1.26 -21.00 -3.95
CA PRO A 102 1.76 -22.37 -3.79
C PRO A 102 0.65 -23.37 -4.11
N VAL A 103 1.00 -24.44 -4.83
CA VAL A 103 0.06 -25.48 -5.29
C VAL A 103 0.71 -26.86 -5.25
N ILE A 104 -0.11 -27.89 -5.34
CA ILE A 104 0.31 -29.27 -5.67
C ILE A 104 -0.21 -29.60 -7.07
N GLY A 105 0.67 -30.11 -7.93
CA GLY A 105 0.36 -30.44 -9.32
C GLY A 105 0.53 -29.29 -10.29
N ASN A 106 -0.09 -29.42 -11.47
CA ASN A 106 0.02 -28.45 -12.55
C ASN A 106 -1.23 -27.56 -12.63
N LYS A 107 -1.33 -26.61 -11.73
CA LYS A 107 -2.46 -25.68 -11.58
C LYS A 107 -1.99 -24.25 -11.90
N ILE A 108 -2.08 -23.84 -13.17
CA ILE A 108 -1.57 -22.54 -13.62
C ILE A 108 -2.64 -21.47 -13.62
N ASN A 109 -3.83 -21.78 -14.15
CA ASN A 109 -4.92 -20.83 -14.31
C ASN A 109 -5.47 -20.41 -12.96
N GLU A 110 -5.90 -19.15 -12.88
CA GLU A 110 -6.42 -18.50 -11.67
C GLU A 110 -7.55 -19.30 -11.00
N GLU A 111 -8.48 -19.85 -11.79
CA GLU A 111 -9.59 -20.65 -11.29
C GLU A 111 -9.14 -22.04 -10.81
N GLU A 112 -8.20 -22.68 -11.53
CA GLU A 112 -7.72 -24.03 -11.21
C GLU A 112 -6.80 -24.06 -9.99
N ARG A 113 -6.02 -22.98 -9.78
CA ARG A 113 -5.11 -22.86 -8.63
C ARG A 113 -5.77 -22.40 -7.36
N ALA A 114 -7.03 -21.93 -7.42
CA ALA A 114 -7.76 -21.49 -6.24
C ALA A 114 -7.86 -22.61 -5.20
N SER A 115 -7.65 -22.30 -3.94
CA SER A 115 -7.74 -23.24 -2.82
C SER A 115 -8.70 -22.76 -1.76
N TRP A 116 -9.48 -23.70 -1.23
CA TRP A 116 -10.33 -23.46 -0.07
C TRP A 116 -9.50 -23.11 1.16
N PHE A 117 -10.01 -22.19 1.96
CA PHE A 117 -9.48 -21.82 3.27
C PHE A 117 -10.62 -21.56 4.26
N SER A 118 -10.27 -21.46 5.53
CA SER A 118 -11.20 -21.10 6.59
C SER A 118 -10.64 -19.92 7.38
N HIS A 119 -11.48 -18.95 7.69
CA HIS A 119 -11.11 -17.83 8.59
C HIS A 119 -10.66 -18.29 9.97
N LYS A 120 -11.04 -19.51 10.42
CA LYS A 120 -10.53 -20.12 11.65
C LYS A 120 -9.06 -20.56 11.56
N ALA A 121 -8.55 -20.74 10.35
CA ALA A 121 -7.16 -21.08 10.05
C ALA A 121 -6.41 -19.94 9.35
N GLU A 122 -6.99 -18.75 9.37
CA GLU A 122 -6.42 -17.51 8.87
C GLU A 122 -5.95 -16.65 10.04
N THR A 123 -4.75 -16.12 9.95
CA THR A 123 -4.20 -15.14 10.90
C THR A 123 -3.85 -13.89 10.12
N VAL A 124 -4.42 -12.76 10.51
CA VAL A 124 -4.22 -11.48 9.84
C VAL A 124 -3.84 -10.42 10.86
N THR A 125 -2.67 -9.85 10.71
CA THR A 125 -2.23 -8.64 11.40
C THR A 125 -1.73 -7.63 10.37
N PRO A 126 -1.51 -6.37 10.72
CA PRO A 126 -0.94 -5.41 9.78
C PRO A 126 0.41 -5.84 9.16
N TYR A 127 1.19 -6.62 9.88
CA TYR A 127 2.57 -7.00 9.56
C TYR A 127 2.79 -8.48 9.27
N TYR A 128 1.73 -9.30 9.33
CA TYR A 128 1.82 -10.74 9.10
C TYR A 128 0.50 -11.29 8.56
N TYR A 129 0.61 -12.20 7.61
CA TYR A 129 -0.49 -13.03 7.15
C TYR A 129 -0.11 -14.51 7.19
N GLY A 130 -1.00 -15.34 7.67
CA GLY A 130 -0.84 -16.79 7.67
C GLY A 130 -2.15 -17.50 7.41
N VAL A 131 -2.15 -18.52 6.52
CA VAL A 131 -3.34 -19.28 6.18
C VAL A 131 -3.00 -20.73 5.81
N TYR A 132 -3.95 -21.64 6.02
CA TYR A 132 -3.89 -23.02 5.55
C TYR A 132 -4.75 -23.19 4.29
N LEU A 133 -4.12 -23.63 3.20
CA LEU A 133 -4.73 -23.90 1.91
C LEU A 133 -5.17 -25.37 1.86
N ALA A 134 -6.47 -25.61 2.01
CA ALA A 134 -7.02 -26.94 2.30
C ALA A 134 -6.89 -27.92 1.12
N ASP A 135 -6.99 -27.45 -0.14
CA ASP A 135 -6.92 -28.31 -1.31
C ASP A 135 -5.49 -28.83 -1.57
N TYR A 136 -4.50 -28.22 -0.96
CA TYR A 136 -3.08 -28.53 -1.19
C TYR A 136 -2.33 -29.01 0.07
N ASP A 137 -2.97 -28.99 1.25
CA ASP A 137 -2.30 -29.24 2.54
C ASP A 137 -1.06 -28.34 2.72
N ILE A 138 -1.18 -27.07 2.35
CA ILE A 138 -0.09 -26.08 2.41
C ILE A 138 -0.41 -24.99 3.43
N ARG A 139 0.51 -24.71 4.36
CA ARG A 139 0.49 -23.49 5.15
C ARG A 139 1.32 -22.42 4.43
N THR A 140 0.72 -21.27 4.20
CA THR A 140 1.39 -20.10 3.62
C THR A 140 1.47 -18.99 4.65
N GLU A 141 2.64 -18.39 4.76
CA GLU A 141 2.92 -17.26 5.66
C GLU A 141 3.66 -16.18 4.88
N LEU A 142 3.40 -14.91 5.20
CA LEU A 142 4.15 -13.78 4.64
C LEU A 142 4.32 -12.66 5.65
N VAL A 143 5.47 -11.97 5.57
CA VAL A 143 5.83 -10.80 6.35
C VAL A 143 6.43 -9.74 5.42
N PRO A 144 5.79 -8.57 5.26
CA PRO A 144 6.30 -7.50 4.42
C PRO A 144 7.31 -6.62 5.15
N THR A 145 8.14 -5.95 4.37
CA THR A 145 8.81 -4.69 4.71
C THR A 145 8.17 -3.53 3.90
N GLU A 146 8.82 -2.40 3.78
CA GLU A 146 8.27 -1.29 2.99
C GLU A 146 8.17 -1.61 1.50
N ARG A 147 9.18 -2.33 0.92
CA ARG A 147 9.33 -2.60 -0.51
C ARG A 147 9.52 -4.08 -0.83
N ALA A 148 9.70 -4.93 0.20
CA ALA A 148 9.94 -6.36 0.04
C ALA A 148 8.99 -7.20 0.89
N VAL A 149 9.02 -8.53 0.71
CA VAL A 149 8.24 -9.48 1.50
C VAL A 149 8.99 -10.80 1.60
N HIS A 150 8.86 -11.44 2.74
CA HIS A 150 9.35 -12.80 2.97
C HIS A 150 8.17 -13.76 3.04
N PHE A 151 8.13 -14.75 2.14
CA PHE A 151 7.17 -15.86 2.14
C PHE A 151 7.78 -17.11 2.72
N ARG A 152 6.95 -17.91 3.40
CA ARG A 152 7.23 -19.27 3.81
C ARG A 152 6.06 -20.16 3.42
N PHE A 153 6.34 -21.21 2.65
CA PHE A 153 5.38 -22.21 2.23
C PHE A 153 5.77 -23.53 2.89
N THR A 154 4.91 -24.09 3.75
CA THR A 154 5.10 -25.40 4.37
C THR A 154 4.31 -26.43 3.59
N PHE A 155 5.00 -27.31 2.89
CA PHE A 155 4.43 -28.29 1.97
C PHE A 155 4.18 -29.66 2.62
N PRO A 156 3.22 -30.44 2.10
CA PRO A 156 3.17 -31.88 2.33
C PRO A 156 4.32 -32.59 1.59
N GLN A 157 4.45 -33.89 1.79
CA GLN A 157 5.32 -34.72 0.93
C GLN A 157 4.74 -34.76 -0.48
N SER A 158 5.53 -34.31 -1.48
CA SER A 158 5.08 -34.27 -2.87
C SER A 158 6.24 -34.11 -3.84
N ASP A 159 6.17 -34.82 -4.97
CA ASP A 159 7.06 -34.65 -6.11
C ASP A 159 6.53 -33.60 -7.10
N SER A 160 5.39 -32.98 -6.81
CA SER A 160 4.72 -31.98 -7.65
C SER A 160 4.37 -30.69 -6.90
N ALA A 161 5.08 -30.41 -5.80
CA ALA A 161 4.97 -29.14 -5.11
C ALA A 161 5.44 -28.00 -6.03
N ALA A 162 4.72 -26.90 -6.07
CA ALA A 162 5.08 -25.77 -6.94
C ALA A 162 4.65 -24.41 -6.37
N VAL A 163 5.31 -23.36 -6.85
CA VAL A 163 4.85 -21.99 -6.69
C VAL A 163 4.58 -21.41 -8.07
N VAL A 164 3.35 -20.95 -8.30
CA VAL A 164 2.94 -20.26 -9.52
C VAL A 164 3.15 -18.76 -9.31
N ILE A 165 3.90 -18.15 -10.21
CA ILE A 165 4.09 -16.69 -10.30
C ILE A 165 3.23 -16.19 -11.45
N ASP A 166 2.43 -15.17 -11.18
CA ASP A 166 1.51 -14.56 -12.13
C ASP A 166 1.84 -13.06 -12.22
N ALA A 167 2.37 -12.62 -13.37
CA ALA A 167 2.71 -11.22 -13.62
C ALA A 167 1.53 -10.40 -14.17
N PHE A 168 0.34 -10.96 -14.20
CA PHE A 168 -0.93 -10.39 -14.63
C PHE A 168 -0.99 -10.00 -16.11
N ASP A 169 -2.19 -9.67 -16.57
CA ASP A 169 -2.50 -9.27 -17.94
C ASP A 169 -2.18 -7.79 -18.22
N LYS A 170 -2.43 -7.35 -19.44
CA LYS A 170 -2.16 -6.02 -20.01
C LYS A 170 -0.69 -5.69 -20.21
N GLY A 171 0.13 -6.70 -20.40
CA GLY A 171 1.55 -6.59 -20.67
C GLY A 171 2.41 -6.99 -19.48
N SER A 172 3.15 -8.06 -19.64
CA SER A 172 4.05 -8.54 -18.61
C SER A 172 5.24 -9.31 -19.20
N TYR A 173 6.30 -9.41 -18.42
CA TYR A 173 7.53 -10.12 -18.74
C TYR A 173 7.92 -11.00 -17.57
N ILE A 174 8.48 -12.16 -17.88
CA ILE A 174 9.03 -13.09 -16.92
C ILE A 174 10.32 -13.72 -17.45
N ARG A 175 11.33 -13.87 -16.59
CA ARG A 175 12.55 -14.62 -16.89
C ARG A 175 12.93 -15.45 -15.65
N VAL A 176 13.22 -16.72 -15.91
CA VAL A 176 13.76 -17.64 -14.92
C VAL A 176 15.28 -17.68 -15.05
N VAL A 177 16.00 -17.57 -13.93
CA VAL A 177 17.46 -17.64 -13.83
C VAL A 177 17.79 -18.85 -12.93
N PRO A 178 17.87 -20.08 -13.49
CA PRO A 178 17.94 -21.31 -12.71
C PRO A 178 19.18 -21.41 -11.82
N GLU A 179 20.31 -20.90 -12.28
CA GLU A 179 21.60 -20.89 -11.59
C GLU A 179 21.62 -20.04 -10.32
N GLU A 180 20.69 -19.08 -10.21
CA GLU A 180 20.54 -18.21 -9.04
C GLU A 180 19.30 -18.54 -8.20
N ASN A 181 18.52 -19.59 -8.53
CA ASN A 181 17.20 -19.85 -7.96
C ASN A 181 16.27 -18.64 -8.01
N LYS A 182 16.38 -17.85 -9.08
CA LYS A 182 15.79 -16.53 -9.19
C LYS A 182 14.80 -16.43 -10.34
N ILE A 183 13.77 -15.62 -10.12
CA ILE A 183 12.88 -15.15 -11.16
C ILE A 183 12.90 -13.63 -11.16
N ILE A 184 12.97 -13.03 -12.32
CA ILE A 184 12.75 -11.61 -12.54
C ILE A 184 11.57 -11.44 -13.49
N GLY A 185 10.85 -10.34 -13.31
CA GLY A 185 9.75 -10.00 -14.21
C GLY A 185 9.28 -8.58 -14.01
N TYR A 186 8.41 -8.14 -14.90
CA TYR A 186 7.68 -6.88 -14.72
C TYR A 186 6.24 -6.99 -15.19
N THR A 187 5.43 -6.11 -14.70
CA THR A 187 4.08 -5.87 -15.17
C THR A 187 3.93 -4.40 -15.60
N THR A 188 3.22 -4.17 -16.70
CA THR A 188 2.81 -2.83 -17.13
C THR A 188 1.35 -2.55 -16.77
N ARG A 189 0.68 -3.50 -16.11
CA ARG A 189 -0.72 -3.36 -15.75
C ARG A 189 -0.94 -2.11 -14.90
N ASN A 190 -1.88 -1.30 -15.34
CA ASN A 190 -2.32 -0.10 -14.64
C ASN A 190 -3.79 0.20 -14.95
N SER A 191 -4.36 1.13 -14.22
CA SER A 191 -5.73 1.61 -14.38
C SER A 191 -5.79 3.05 -14.91
N GLY A 192 -4.67 3.58 -15.41
CA GLY A 192 -4.50 4.95 -15.93
C GLY A 192 -3.61 5.82 -15.05
N GLY A 193 -3.40 7.06 -15.49
CA GLY A 193 -2.59 8.04 -14.75
C GLY A 193 -1.09 7.71 -14.73
N VAL A 194 -0.54 7.10 -15.79
CA VAL A 194 0.89 6.76 -15.92
C VAL A 194 1.40 7.01 -17.33
N PRO A 195 2.69 7.35 -17.50
CA PRO A 195 3.37 7.37 -18.79
C PRO A 195 3.49 5.98 -19.42
N ASP A 196 3.73 5.93 -20.75
CA ASP A 196 3.82 4.69 -21.52
C ASP A 196 4.95 3.75 -21.09
N ASN A 197 6.00 4.27 -20.47
CA ASN A 197 7.12 3.48 -19.97
C ASN A 197 6.94 2.93 -18.56
N PHE A 198 5.74 3.04 -17.98
CA PHE A 198 5.42 2.52 -16.65
C PHE A 198 5.65 1.02 -16.57
N LYS A 199 6.42 0.61 -15.56
CA LYS A 199 6.63 -0.80 -15.20
C LYS A 199 6.76 -0.94 -13.68
N ASN A 200 6.27 -2.04 -13.15
CA ASN A 200 6.66 -2.52 -11.84
C ASN A 200 7.52 -3.77 -12.02
N TYR A 201 8.80 -3.63 -11.79
CA TYR A 201 9.80 -4.70 -11.84
C TYR A 201 9.76 -5.48 -10.55
N PHE A 202 9.97 -6.80 -10.60
CA PHE A 202 10.08 -7.63 -9.40
C PHE A 202 11.18 -8.67 -9.54
N VAL A 203 11.72 -9.06 -8.38
CA VAL A 203 12.71 -10.12 -8.21
C VAL A 203 12.21 -11.09 -7.13
N ILE A 204 12.38 -12.39 -7.36
CA ILE A 204 11.97 -13.47 -6.46
C ILE A 204 13.13 -14.45 -6.34
N TYR A 205 13.59 -14.71 -5.12
CA TYR A 205 14.61 -15.71 -4.80
C TYR A 205 14.02 -16.81 -3.94
N PHE A 206 14.29 -18.07 -4.31
CA PHE A 206 13.94 -19.23 -3.51
C PHE A 206 15.16 -19.76 -2.75
N ASP A 207 14.98 -20.12 -1.49
CA ASP A 207 16.04 -20.70 -0.64
C ASP A 207 16.35 -22.15 -1.00
N LYS A 208 15.39 -22.86 -1.62
CA LYS A 208 15.52 -24.24 -2.07
C LYS A 208 15.74 -24.31 -3.58
N GLN A 209 16.70 -25.16 -4.00
CA GLN A 209 16.93 -25.44 -5.43
C GLN A 209 15.69 -26.11 -6.03
N PRO A 210 15.08 -25.52 -7.07
CA PRO A 210 13.98 -26.11 -7.78
C PRO A 210 14.40 -27.34 -8.62
N VAL A 211 13.51 -28.30 -8.73
CA VAL A 211 13.73 -29.47 -9.61
C VAL A 211 13.44 -29.14 -11.07
N SER A 212 12.57 -28.17 -11.34
CA SER A 212 12.31 -27.68 -12.69
C SER A 212 11.59 -26.33 -12.66
N PHE A 213 11.64 -25.67 -13.81
CA PHE A 213 10.94 -24.40 -14.09
C PHE A 213 10.16 -24.52 -15.39
N SER A 214 9.13 -23.71 -15.53
CA SER A 214 8.48 -23.45 -16.81
C SER A 214 7.92 -22.03 -16.83
N VAL A 215 8.00 -21.38 -17.99
CA VAL A 215 7.25 -20.16 -18.24
C VAL A 215 5.93 -20.49 -18.90
N TRP A 216 4.94 -19.61 -18.76
CA TRP A 216 3.63 -19.81 -19.35
C TRP A 216 3.06 -18.52 -19.95
N ASN A 217 2.20 -18.66 -20.97
CA ASN A 217 1.49 -17.60 -21.65
C ASN A 217 -0.01 -17.90 -21.61
N ASN A 218 -0.81 -16.99 -21.05
CA ASN A 218 -2.26 -17.14 -20.90
C ASN A 218 -2.65 -18.52 -20.32
N GLY A 219 -1.96 -18.93 -19.23
CA GLY A 219 -2.22 -20.19 -18.51
C GLY A 219 -1.71 -21.46 -19.21
N LYS A 220 -0.94 -21.35 -20.29
CA LYS A 220 -0.37 -22.50 -21.02
C LYS A 220 1.16 -22.46 -20.96
N THR A 221 1.77 -23.54 -20.52
CA THR A 221 3.22 -23.69 -20.50
C THR A 221 3.78 -23.56 -21.92
N VAL A 222 4.88 -22.81 -22.07
CA VAL A 222 5.63 -22.64 -23.31
C VAL A 222 7.10 -22.99 -23.10
N ALA A 223 7.83 -23.27 -24.18
CA ALA A 223 9.26 -23.52 -24.14
C ALA A 223 10.06 -22.23 -23.89
N GLY A 224 11.21 -22.36 -23.23
CA GLY A 224 12.12 -21.24 -22.96
C GLY A 224 12.18 -20.88 -21.46
N GLN A 225 13.04 -19.89 -21.18
CA GLN A 225 13.28 -19.37 -19.82
C GLN A 225 12.79 -17.95 -19.64
N GLU A 226 12.44 -17.28 -20.73
CA GLU A 226 11.89 -15.90 -20.68
C GLU A 226 10.76 -15.74 -21.68
N LEU A 227 9.87 -14.82 -21.37
CA LEU A 227 8.70 -14.51 -22.19
C LEU A 227 8.19 -13.12 -21.89
N GLU A 228 7.87 -12.37 -22.92
CA GLU A 228 7.11 -11.11 -22.86
C GLU A 228 5.84 -11.25 -23.69
N SER A 229 4.69 -11.01 -23.09
CA SER A 229 3.39 -11.08 -23.77
C SER A 229 2.32 -10.35 -22.97
N ASN A 230 1.07 -10.46 -23.40
CA ASN A 230 -0.06 -9.83 -22.71
C ASN A 230 -0.25 -10.35 -21.27
N HIS A 231 -0.05 -11.66 -21.01
CA HIS A 231 -0.21 -12.27 -19.70
C HIS A 231 0.74 -13.46 -19.56
N VAL A 232 1.79 -13.27 -18.77
CA VAL A 232 2.82 -14.28 -18.57
C VAL A 232 3.06 -14.57 -17.10
N GLY A 233 3.73 -15.68 -16.86
CA GLY A 233 4.22 -16.05 -15.54
C GLY A 233 5.12 -17.26 -15.59
N ALA A 234 5.45 -17.79 -14.41
CA ALA A 234 6.31 -18.94 -14.25
C ALA A 234 5.72 -19.96 -13.25
N VAL A 235 6.16 -21.19 -13.37
CA VAL A 235 5.93 -22.24 -12.37
C VAL A 235 7.29 -22.76 -11.92
N VAL A 236 7.54 -22.70 -10.63
CA VAL A 236 8.75 -23.22 -9.98
C VAL A 236 8.37 -24.50 -9.23
N ARG A 237 9.01 -25.63 -9.54
CA ARG A 237 8.65 -26.94 -8.97
C ARG A 237 9.70 -27.43 -8.01
N PHE A 238 9.22 -28.11 -6.96
CA PHE A 238 10.03 -28.67 -5.90
C PHE A 238 9.63 -30.13 -5.65
N SER A 239 10.57 -30.95 -5.18
CA SER A 239 10.25 -32.20 -4.48
C SER A 239 10.35 -31.91 -2.99
N THR A 240 9.30 -32.22 -2.23
CA THR A 240 9.20 -31.86 -0.82
C THR A 240 8.90 -33.05 0.07
N GLN A 241 9.43 -33.03 1.29
CA GLN A 241 9.07 -33.93 2.37
C GLN A 241 7.92 -33.30 3.19
N ARG A 242 7.25 -34.12 3.99
CA ARG A 242 6.16 -33.63 4.85
C ARG A 242 6.66 -32.58 5.84
N GLY A 243 6.04 -31.42 5.82
CA GLY A 243 6.40 -30.28 6.68
C GLY A 243 7.63 -29.50 6.22
N GLU A 244 8.15 -29.81 5.02
CA GLU A 244 9.27 -29.07 4.47
C GLU A 244 8.86 -27.65 4.08
N GLN A 245 9.71 -26.69 4.45
CA GLN A 245 9.51 -25.27 4.19
C GLN A 245 10.31 -24.86 2.97
N VAL A 246 9.66 -24.16 2.05
CA VAL A 246 10.29 -23.44 0.95
C VAL A 246 10.03 -21.96 1.19
N GLN A 247 11.08 -21.16 1.17
CA GLN A 247 10.97 -19.72 1.40
C GLN A 247 11.21 -18.96 0.10
N ALA A 248 10.46 -17.86 -0.07
CA ALA A 248 10.67 -16.92 -1.18
C ALA A 248 10.88 -15.51 -0.62
N ARG A 249 11.95 -14.85 -1.09
CA ARG A 249 12.24 -13.46 -0.83
C ARG A 249 11.91 -12.67 -2.08
N VAL A 250 11.05 -11.67 -1.95
CA VAL A 250 10.47 -10.93 -3.06
C VAL A 250 10.62 -9.44 -2.82
N ALA A 251 11.00 -8.71 -3.84
CA ALA A 251 10.95 -7.24 -3.82
C ALA A 251 10.53 -6.71 -5.19
N SER A 252 10.04 -5.49 -5.21
CA SER A 252 9.68 -4.82 -6.45
C SER A 252 10.21 -3.38 -6.50
N SER A 253 10.18 -2.80 -7.69
CA SER A 253 10.64 -1.44 -7.97
C SER A 253 9.90 -0.87 -9.18
N PHE A 254 9.57 0.42 -9.13
CA PHE A 254 9.07 1.15 -10.30
C PHE A 254 10.21 1.70 -11.18
N ILE A 255 11.47 1.48 -10.80
CA ILE A 255 12.66 2.05 -11.46
C ILE A 255 13.34 1.02 -12.36
N SER A 256 13.78 -0.12 -11.80
CA SER A 256 14.51 -1.16 -12.56
C SER A 256 14.63 -2.47 -11.79
N PHE A 257 15.18 -3.51 -12.42
CA PHE A 257 15.53 -4.76 -11.77
C PHE A 257 16.63 -4.58 -10.70
N GLU A 258 17.64 -3.76 -10.99
CA GLU A 258 18.75 -3.47 -10.07
C GLU A 258 18.23 -2.77 -8.81
N GLN A 259 17.25 -1.89 -8.97
CA GLN A 259 16.62 -1.22 -7.84
C GLN A 259 15.72 -2.21 -7.05
N ALA A 260 15.04 -3.14 -7.69
CA ALA A 260 14.32 -4.20 -6.99
C ALA A 260 15.26 -5.10 -6.17
N GLU A 261 16.46 -5.42 -6.70
CA GLU A 261 17.52 -6.11 -5.97
C GLU A 261 18.02 -5.30 -4.76
N LEU A 262 18.10 -3.98 -4.90
CA LEU A 262 18.47 -3.09 -3.81
C LEU A 262 17.40 -3.08 -2.72
N ASN A 263 16.13 -2.99 -3.11
CA ASN A 263 14.98 -3.05 -2.21
C ASN A 263 14.89 -4.39 -1.46
N LEU A 264 15.32 -5.49 -2.09
CA LEU A 264 15.36 -6.81 -1.45
C LEU A 264 16.27 -6.85 -0.22
N LYS A 265 17.28 -5.97 -0.16
CA LYS A 265 18.18 -5.86 1.00
C LYS A 265 17.46 -5.42 2.28
N GLU A 266 16.25 -4.89 2.18
CA GLU A 266 15.41 -4.60 3.36
C GLU A 266 15.14 -5.85 4.19
N LEU A 267 15.10 -7.03 3.58
CA LEU A 267 14.92 -8.29 4.31
C LEU A 267 16.20 -8.68 5.08
N GLY A 268 17.39 -8.28 4.59
CA GLY A 268 18.67 -8.66 5.17
C GLY A 268 18.83 -10.18 5.28
N GLY A 269 19.53 -10.65 6.30
CA GLY A 269 19.63 -12.06 6.67
C GLY A 269 18.61 -12.52 7.71
N ARG A 270 17.54 -11.74 7.92
CA ARG A 270 16.56 -12.01 8.99
C ARG A 270 15.63 -13.16 8.67
N SER A 271 15.27 -13.95 9.69
CA SER A 271 14.22 -14.96 9.59
C SER A 271 12.84 -14.31 9.47
N LEU A 272 11.83 -15.10 9.11
CA LEU A 272 10.45 -14.64 9.05
C LEU A 272 9.96 -14.16 10.43
N GLU A 273 10.36 -14.84 11.51
CA GLU A 273 10.03 -14.48 12.89
C GLU A 273 10.65 -13.12 13.27
N GLN A 274 11.93 -12.91 12.96
CA GLN A 274 12.61 -11.62 13.23
C GLN A 274 11.95 -10.48 12.45
N LEU A 275 11.59 -10.69 11.18
CA LEU A 275 10.87 -9.69 10.38
C LEU A 275 9.48 -9.41 10.95
N LYS A 276 8.80 -10.44 11.48
CA LYS A 276 7.50 -10.29 12.15
C LYS A 276 7.62 -9.43 13.41
N ASP A 277 8.62 -9.69 14.25
CA ASP A 277 8.89 -8.91 15.47
C ASP A 277 9.22 -7.44 15.13
N ASP A 278 10.03 -7.22 14.08
CA ASP A 278 10.34 -5.87 13.58
C ASP A 278 9.09 -5.14 13.08
N GLY A 279 8.22 -5.85 12.35
CA GLY A 279 6.95 -5.31 11.85
C GLY A 279 5.99 -4.94 12.98
N GLU A 280 5.85 -5.81 13.98
CA GLU A 280 5.04 -5.56 15.17
C GLU A 280 5.53 -4.31 15.91
N LYS A 281 6.83 -4.22 16.15
CA LYS A 281 7.43 -3.06 16.78
C LYS A 281 7.17 -1.78 15.99
N LYS A 282 7.39 -1.80 14.68
CA LYS A 282 7.18 -0.63 13.82
C LYS A 282 5.72 -0.15 13.85
N TRP A 283 4.76 -1.06 13.84
CA TRP A 283 3.35 -0.72 13.98
C TRP A 283 3.02 -0.17 15.36
N ASN A 284 3.57 -0.73 16.43
CA ASN A 284 3.38 -0.21 17.79
C ASN A 284 3.99 1.19 17.95
N ASP A 285 5.15 1.47 17.34
CA ASP A 285 5.78 2.80 17.35
C ASP A 285 4.89 3.86 16.66
N VAL A 286 4.15 3.48 15.61
CA VAL A 286 3.24 4.38 14.91
C VAL A 286 1.91 4.52 15.64
N LEU A 287 1.24 3.42 15.95
CA LEU A 287 -0.09 3.43 16.58
C LEU A 287 -0.04 3.95 18.02
N GLY A 288 1.03 3.67 18.75
CA GLY A 288 1.23 4.09 20.13
C GLY A 288 1.45 5.59 20.33
N ARG A 289 1.56 6.38 19.24
CA ARG A 289 1.58 7.85 19.37
C ARG A 289 0.29 8.45 19.87
N ILE A 290 -0.82 7.72 19.78
CA ILE A 290 -2.10 8.10 20.37
C ILE A 290 -2.54 6.97 21.29
N ALA A 291 -2.58 7.23 22.58
CA ALA A 291 -3.15 6.33 23.58
C ALA A 291 -4.56 6.79 23.95
N ILE A 292 -5.48 5.85 24.07
CA ILE A 292 -6.84 6.11 24.51
C ILE A 292 -7.18 5.29 25.76
N ASP A 293 -7.91 5.88 26.67
CA ASP A 293 -8.53 5.20 27.81
C ASP A 293 -9.97 4.83 27.43
N ALA A 294 -10.18 3.57 27.08
CA ALA A 294 -11.44 3.09 26.52
C ALA A 294 -11.59 1.57 26.76
N ASP A 295 -12.79 1.04 26.54
CA ASP A 295 -13.03 -0.41 26.58
C ASP A 295 -12.39 -1.13 25.36
N GLU A 296 -12.40 -2.47 25.39
CA GLU A 296 -11.78 -3.32 24.36
C GLU A 296 -12.35 -3.07 22.95
N ASP A 297 -13.67 -2.94 22.83
CA ASP A 297 -14.34 -2.73 21.54
C ASP A 297 -14.02 -1.35 20.97
N GLN A 298 -14.01 -0.33 21.80
CA GLN A 298 -13.63 1.03 21.42
C GLN A 298 -12.16 1.10 20.99
N LYS A 299 -11.25 0.43 21.73
CA LYS A 299 -9.83 0.31 21.34
C LYS A 299 -9.68 -0.39 20.00
N GLN A 300 -10.42 -1.49 19.78
CA GLN A 300 -10.40 -2.20 18.50
C GLN A 300 -10.85 -1.32 17.34
N VAL A 301 -11.94 -0.59 17.49
CA VAL A 301 -12.41 0.36 16.45
C VAL A 301 -11.39 1.46 16.23
N PHE A 302 -10.90 2.09 17.30
CA PHE A 302 -9.96 3.20 17.21
C PHE A 302 -8.66 2.80 16.50
N TYR A 303 -7.98 1.75 16.98
CA TYR A 303 -6.70 1.33 16.42
C TYR A 303 -6.85 0.74 15.01
N SER A 304 -7.99 0.10 14.68
CA SER A 304 -8.26 -0.34 13.31
C SER A 304 -8.49 0.83 12.36
N CYS A 305 -9.15 1.90 12.80
CA CYS A 305 -9.29 3.13 12.03
C CYS A 305 -7.95 3.87 11.90
N LEU A 306 -7.17 3.97 12.98
CA LEU A 306 -5.84 4.58 12.94
C LEU A 306 -4.90 3.82 12.01
N TYR A 307 -4.90 2.47 12.04
CA TYR A 307 -4.18 1.65 11.08
C TYR A 307 -4.55 2.02 9.63
N ARG A 308 -5.84 2.15 9.29
CA ARG A 308 -6.28 2.57 7.96
C ARG A 308 -5.78 3.97 7.60
N SER A 309 -5.76 4.89 8.56
CA SER A 309 -5.32 6.27 8.35
C SER A 309 -3.83 6.41 8.07
N VAL A 310 -3.00 5.43 8.43
CA VAL A 310 -1.55 5.45 8.21
C VAL A 310 -1.08 4.46 7.13
N LEU A 311 -2.01 3.92 6.34
CA LEU A 311 -1.69 3.17 5.12
C LEU A 311 -1.44 4.10 3.92
N PHE A 312 -2.18 5.20 3.83
CA PHE A 312 -2.15 6.15 2.73
C PHE A 312 -1.91 7.59 3.22
N PRO A 313 -1.34 8.50 2.43
CA PRO A 313 -0.73 8.29 1.11
C PRO A 313 0.41 7.28 1.16
N ARG A 314 0.55 6.47 0.11
CA ARG A 314 1.57 5.43 -0.01
C ARG A 314 2.91 6.01 -0.44
N MET A 315 4.02 5.52 0.09
CA MET A 315 5.35 5.76 -0.47
C MET A 315 5.40 5.36 -1.95
N PHE A 316 5.92 6.25 -2.78
CA PHE A 316 6.19 5.99 -4.18
C PHE A 316 7.63 6.40 -4.52
N PHE A 317 8.51 6.20 -3.56
CA PHE A 317 9.95 6.44 -3.66
C PHE A 317 10.71 5.22 -3.14
N GLU A 318 11.94 5.12 -3.58
CA GLU A 318 12.86 4.05 -3.25
C GLU A 318 14.16 4.68 -2.73
N MET A 319 15.07 3.87 -2.19
CA MET A 319 16.35 4.36 -1.72
C MET A 319 17.45 3.92 -2.69
N ASP A 320 18.25 4.85 -3.17
CA ASP A 320 19.41 4.52 -3.99
C ASP A 320 20.50 3.80 -3.18
N SER A 321 21.60 3.40 -3.81
CA SER A 321 22.71 2.71 -3.15
C SER A 321 23.44 3.55 -2.11
N ALA A 322 23.28 4.87 -2.14
CA ALA A 322 23.84 5.82 -1.18
C ALA A 322 22.86 6.14 -0.03
N GLY A 323 21.63 5.62 -0.10
CA GLY A 323 20.58 5.86 0.88
C GLY A 323 19.80 7.15 0.68
N ASN A 324 19.83 7.74 -0.53
CA ASN A 324 19.04 8.91 -0.86
C ASN A 324 17.70 8.49 -1.49
N PRO A 325 16.60 9.23 -1.22
CA PRO A 325 15.31 8.98 -1.86
C PRO A 325 15.38 9.29 -3.35
N VAL A 326 14.87 8.34 -4.15
CA VAL A 326 14.70 8.46 -5.62
C VAL A 326 13.35 7.88 -6.00
N HIS A 327 12.76 8.35 -7.08
CA HIS A 327 11.47 7.83 -7.53
C HIS A 327 11.35 7.80 -9.06
N TYR A 328 10.54 6.88 -9.53
CA TYR A 328 9.97 6.96 -10.88
C TYR A 328 8.87 8.01 -10.85
N SER A 329 8.96 9.02 -11.72
CA SER A 329 7.92 10.03 -11.84
C SER A 329 6.67 9.47 -12.55
N PRO A 330 5.53 9.35 -11.88
CA PRO A 330 4.30 8.90 -12.52
C PRO A 330 3.70 9.98 -13.45
N TYR A 331 4.33 11.16 -13.53
CA TYR A 331 3.88 12.29 -14.33
C TYR A 331 4.65 12.45 -15.64
N ASN A 332 5.95 12.15 -15.66
CA ASN A 332 6.80 12.34 -16.85
C ASN A 332 7.66 11.13 -17.22
N GLY A 333 7.60 10.04 -16.45
CA GLY A 333 8.29 8.78 -16.75
C GLY A 333 9.81 8.77 -16.51
N LYS A 334 10.35 9.80 -15.84
CA LYS A 334 11.77 9.90 -15.50
C LYS A 334 12.05 9.35 -14.11
N VAL A 335 13.28 8.93 -13.87
CA VAL A 335 13.79 8.65 -12.52
C VAL A 335 14.41 9.92 -11.98
N LEU A 336 13.93 10.40 -10.84
CA LEU A 336 14.26 11.69 -10.25
C LEU A 336 14.58 11.54 -8.76
N PRO A 337 15.39 12.45 -8.19
CA PRO A 337 15.69 12.44 -6.75
C PRO A 337 14.51 12.98 -5.92
N GLY A 338 14.47 12.61 -4.66
CA GLY A 338 13.54 13.12 -3.65
C GLY A 338 12.37 12.17 -3.38
N TYR A 339 11.56 12.57 -2.41
CA TYR A 339 10.37 11.82 -1.99
C TYR A 339 9.23 11.96 -2.99
N MET A 340 8.42 10.91 -3.10
CA MET A 340 7.16 10.89 -3.83
C MET A 340 6.16 10.05 -3.05
N PHE A 341 4.91 10.51 -2.99
CA PHE A 341 3.79 9.79 -2.39
C PHE A 341 2.60 9.79 -3.33
N THR A 342 1.78 8.74 -3.24
CA THR A 342 0.62 8.57 -4.12
C THR A 342 -0.53 7.87 -3.42
N ASP A 343 -1.55 7.48 -4.17
CA ASP A 343 -2.74 6.76 -3.71
C ASP A 343 -3.55 7.55 -2.68
N THR A 344 -3.89 8.78 -3.05
CA THR A 344 -4.74 9.65 -2.24
C THR A 344 -5.62 10.55 -3.08
N GLY A 345 -6.86 10.76 -2.63
CA GLY A 345 -7.76 11.80 -3.09
C GLY A 345 -7.80 12.96 -2.08
N PHE A 346 -7.48 14.15 -2.53
CA PHE A 346 -7.35 15.30 -1.61
C PHE A 346 -8.70 15.78 -1.09
N TRP A 347 -9.76 15.71 -1.91
CA TRP A 347 -11.12 15.97 -1.46
C TRP A 347 -11.55 15.06 -0.30
N ASP A 348 -11.11 13.80 -0.30
CA ASP A 348 -11.40 12.83 0.75
C ASP A 348 -10.60 13.08 2.03
N THR A 349 -9.37 13.62 1.93
CA THR A 349 -8.36 13.55 2.99
C THR A 349 -8.01 14.88 3.63
N PHE A 350 -8.29 16.02 2.97
CA PHE A 350 -7.87 17.35 3.47
C PHE A 350 -8.53 17.74 4.79
N ARG A 351 -9.77 17.27 5.03
CA ARG A 351 -10.55 17.68 6.22
C ARG A 351 -10.00 17.10 7.52
N CYS A 352 -9.52 15.86 7.50
CA CYS A 352 -9.14 15.15 8.72
C CYS A 352 -7.76 14.51 8.64
N LEU A 353 -7.44 13.75 7.56
CA LEU A 353 -6.22 12.96 7.51
C LEU A 353 -4.97 13.84 7.54
N PHE A 354 -4.82 14.79 6.62
CA PHE A 354 -3.63 15.66 6.60
C PHE A 354 -3.49 16.55 7.83
N PRO A 355 -4.57 17.13 8.41
CA PRO A 355 -4.51 17.76 9.73
C PRO A 355 -4.01 16.83 10.85
N LEU A 356 -4.43 15.57 10.86
CA LEU A 356 -3.93 14.56 11.80
C LEU A 356 -2.43 14.29 11.57
N LEU A 357 -2.01 14.13 10.31
CA LEU A 357 -0.60 13.92 9.96
C LEU A 357 0.28 15.09 10.42
N ASN A 358 -0.19 16.35 10.24
CA ASN A 358 0.52 17.53 10.74
C ASN A 358 0.71 17.52 12.26
N LEU A 359 -0.24 16.99 13.01
CA LEU A 359 -0.22 17.00 14.48
C LEU A 359 0.57 15.81 15.04
N VAL A 360 0.38 14.62 14.49
CA VAL A 360 0.87 13.36 15.09
C VAL A 360 2.10 12.82 14.37
N TYR A 361 2.20 13.02 13.05
CA TYR A 361 3.27 12.49 12.19
C TYR A 361 3.94 13.57 11.34
N PRO A 362 4.37 14.71 11.92
CA PRO A 362 4.84 15.87 11.13
C PRO A 362 6.07 15.54 10.26
N SER A 363 6.98 14.66 10.70
CA SER A 363 8.14 14.25 9.91
C SER A 363 7.77 13.47 8.65
N VAL A 364 6.75 12.62 8.71
CA VAL A 364 6.25 11.89 7.55
C VAL A 364 5.50 12.85 6.61
N ASN A 365 4.69 13.75 7.19
CA ASN A 365 3.99 14.74 6.36
C ASN A 365 4.96 15.74 5.70
N GLN A 366 6.09 16.06 6.32
CA GLN A 366 7.14 16.87 5.68
C GLN A 366 7.65 16.20 4.39
N GLN A 367 7.88 14.88 4.41
CA GLN A 367 8.25 14.11 3.20
C GLN A 367 7.11 14.13 2.15
N MET A 368 5.84 14.06 2.61
CA MET A 368 4.69 14.18 1.72
C MET A 368 4.60 15.57 1.07
N GLN A 369 4.92 16.64 1.80
CA GLN A 369 4.97 18.00 1.24
C GLN A 369 6.07 18.12 0.19
N GLU A 370 7.25 17.52 0.40
CA GLU A 370 8.30 17.42 -0.63
C GLU A 370 7.78 16.63 -1.84
N GLY A 371 7.03 15.54 -1.65
CA GLY A 371 6.38 14.79 -2.72
C GLY A 371 5.40 15.64 -3.53
N LEU A 372 4.63 16.51 -2.89
CA LEU A 372 3.75 17.49 -3.57
C LEU A 372 4.55 18.53 -4.36
N LEU A 373 5.65 19.02 -3.79
CA LEU A 373 6.58 19.91 -4.47
C LEU A 373 7.17 19.27 -5.74
N ASN A 374 7.59 18.01 -5.64
CA ASN A 374 8.12 17.25 -6.76
C ASN A 374 7.03 17.02 -7.82
N THR A 375 5.81 16.66 -7.41
CA THR A 375 4.67 16.55 -8.33
C THR A 375 4.44 17.84 -9.12
N TYR A 376 4.49 19.00 -8.48
CA TYR A 376 4.37 20.28 -9.17
C TYR A 376 5.51 20.54 -10.14
N LYS A 377 6.76 20.31 -9.73
CA LYS A 377 7.94 20.48 -10.60
C LYS A 377 7.90 19.57 -11.83
N GLU A 378 7.29 18.40 -11.73
CA GLU A 378 7.28 17.35 -12.75
C GLU A 378 6.08 17.44 -13.70
N SER A 379 4.93 17.91 -13.22
CA SER A 379 3.68 18.00 -13.98
C SER A 379 3.19 19.41 -14.23
N GLY A 380 3.66 20.40 -13.46
CA GLY A 380 3.15 21.79 -13.46
C GLY A 380 1.89 21.97 -12.62
N PHE A 381 1.45 20.96 -11.88
CA PHE A 381 0.23 20.99 -11.05
C PHE A 381 0.44 20.24 -9.73
N LEU A 382 -0.27 20.67 -8.68
CA LEU A 382 -0.56 19.83 -7.53
C LEU A 382 -1.63 18.79 -7.92
N PRO A 383 -1.60 17.57 -7.36
CA PRO A 383 -2.60 16.56 -7.67
C PRO A 383 -3.90 16.82 -6.90
N GLU A 384 -5.04 16.46 -7.50
CA GLU A 384 -6.34 16.41 -6.79
C GLU A 384 -6.74 14.98 -6.47
N TRP A 385 -6.36 14.05 -7.32
CA TRP A 385 -6.33 12.60 -7.06
C TRP A 385 -5.08 12.01 -7.72
N ALA A 386 -4.32 11.22 -6.97
CA ALA A 386 -3.12 10.54 -7.47
C ALA A 386 -3.23 9.03 -7.29
N SER A 387 -2.97 8.24 -8.39
CA SER A 387 -2.87 6.78 -8.33
C SER A 387 -2.35 6.20 -9.66
N PRO A 388 -1.02 6.01 -9.86
CA PRO A 388 0.02 6.74 -9.13
C PRO A 388 0.21 8.19 -9.59
N GLY A 389 -0.12 8.57 -10.83
CA GLY A 389 -0.16 9.93 -11.32
C GLY A 389 -1.55 10.54 -11.25
N HIS A 390 -1.77 11.66 -11.94
CA HIS A 390 -3.05 12.36 -11.93
C HIS A 390 -4.22 11.48 -12.38
N ARG A 391 -5.32 11.50 -11.62
CA ARG A 391 -6.57 10.79 -11.95
C ARG A 391 -7.71 11.79 -12.08
N ASP A 392 -8.54 11.60 -13.11
CA ASP A 392 -9.68 12.48 -13.40
C ASP A 392 -10.88 12.08 -12.56
N CYS A 393 -10.91 12.51 -11.30
CA CYS A 393 -12.03 12.27 -10.39
C CYS A 393 -12.08 13.31 -9.26
N MET A 394 -13.24 13.47 -8.64
CA MET A 394 -13.59 14.39 -7.59
C MET A 394 -13.62 15.87 -8.05
N VAL A 395 -13.80 16.75 -7.10
CA VAL A 395 -13.98 18.20 -7.29
C VAL A 395 -13.11 18.97 -6.31
N GLY A 396 -12.89 20.25 -6.59
CA GLY A 396 -12.10 21.10 -5.73
C GLY A 396 -10.66 21.21 -6.19
N ASN A 397 -9.88 21.94 -5.41
CA ASN A 397 -8.45 22.18 -5.57
C ASN A 397 -7.80 21.95 -4.19
N ASN A 398 -8.24 20.90 -3.53
CA ASN A 398 -8.05 20.70 -2.08
C ASN A 398 -6.61 20.34 -1.68
N SER A 399 -5.73 20.00 -2.64
CA SER A 399 -4.29 19.95 -2.40
C SER A 399 -3.74 21.29 -1.92
N ALA A 400 -4.35 22.40 -2.34
CA ALA A 400 -3.99 23.75 -1.85
C ALA A 400 -4.24 23.88 -0.34
N SER A 401 -5.36 23.37 0.17
CA SER A 401 -5.64 23.40 1.61
C SER A 401 -4.67 22.53 2.42
N VAL A 402 -4.26 21.38 1.88
CA VAL A 402 -3.26 20.48 2.51
C VAL A 402 -1.89 21.17 2.61
N VAL A 403 -1.46 21.81 1.54
CA VAL A 403 -0.20 22.58 1.50
C VAL A 403 -0.27 23.78 2.45
N ALA A 404 -1.39 24.50 2.44
CA ALA A 404 -1.58 25.64 3.34
C ALA A 404 -1.50 25.27 4.81
N ASP A 405 -2.16 24.19 5.22
CA ASP A 405 -2.17 23.71 6.61
C ASP A 405 -0.74 23.33 7.08
N ALA A 406 0.03 22.64 6.23
CA ALA A 406 1.40 22.27 6.52
C ALA A 406 2.34 23.50 6.62
N ILE A 407 2.19 24.50 5.73
CA ILE A 407 2.95 25.75 5.77
C ILE A 407 2.62 26.55 7.04
N LEU A 408 1.34 26.69 7.36
CA LEU A 408 0.89 27.49 8.50
C LEU A 408 1.33 26.89 9.84
N LYS A 409 1.37 25.55 9.93
CA LYS A 409 1.84 24.80 11.10
C LYS A 409 3.36 24.65 11.17
N GLY A 410 4.10 25.12 10.15
CA GLY A 410 5.58 25.05 10.12
C GLY A 410 6.12 23.62 9.87
N VAL A 411 5.34 22.75 9.25
CA VAL A 411 5.75 21.39 8.84
C VAL A 411 6.55 21.46 7.54
N THR A 412 6.14 22.32 6.61
CA THR A 412 6.86 22.54 5.34
C THR A 412 8.20 23.25 5.58
N PRO A 413 9.33 22.77 5.03
CA PRO A 413 10.61 23.47 5.08
C PRO A 413 10.52 24.88 4.47
N ALA A 414 11.25 25.83 5.06
CA ALA A 414 11.16 27.24 4.65
C ALA A 414 11.56 27.47 3.17
N GLU A 415 12.54 26.70 2.69
CA GLU A 415 13.01 26.72 1.30
C GLU A 415 11.97 26.29 0.27
N ASP A 416 11.02 25.44 0.66
CA ASP A 416 9.99 24.87 -0.22
C ASP A 416 8.72 25.75 -0.28
N VAL A 417 8.53 26.62 0.71
CA VAL A 417 7.28 27.38 0.87
C VAL A 417 6.96 28.24 -0.35
N ALA A 418 7.98 28.93 -0.91
CA ALA A 418 7.76 29.81 -2.06
C ALA A 418 7.27 29.03 -3.30
N THR A 419 7.90 27.90 -3.60
CA THR A 419 7.53 27.06 -4.75
C THR A 419 6.17 26.39 -4.56
N LEU A 420 5.87 25.92 -3.33
CA LEU A 420 4.54 25.36 -3.03
C LEU A 420 3.44 26.43 -3.10
N TYR A 421 3.73 27.66 -2.71
CA TYR A 421 2.79 28.78 -2.90
C TYR A 421 2.52 29.06 -4.39
N GLU A 422 3.56 29.04 -5.23
CA GLU A 422 3.40 29.15 -6.69
C GLU A 422 2.57 27.98 -7.25
N ALA A 423 2.75 26.77 -6.74
CA ALA A 423 1.98 25.60 -7.13
C ALA A 423 0.49 25.75 -6.81
N MET A 424 0.14 26.32 -5.64
CA MET A 424 -1.24 26.62 -5.28
C MET A 424 -1.87 27.62 -6.26
N LEU A 425 -1.15 28.69 -6.59
CA LEU A 425 -1.61 29.70 -7.56
C LEU A 425 -1.77 29.12 -8.97
N ALA A 426 -0.84 28.26 -9.40
CA ALA A 426 -0.95 27.57 -10.69
C ALA A 426 -2.22 26.72 -10.79
N GLY A 427 -2.58 26.01 -9.70
CA GLY A 427 -3.84 25.25 -9.62
C GLY A 427 -5.09 26.12 -9.67
N ARG A 428 -5.04 27.34 -9.11
CA ARG A 428 -6.14 28.30 -9.12
C ARG A 428 -6.47 28.82 -10.53
N ASP A 429 -5.45 29.08 -11.32
CA ASP A 429 -5.58 29.85 -12.57
C ASP A 429 -5.55 28.97 -13.83
N LYS A 430 -5.45 27.64 -13.67
CA LYS A 430 -5.32 26.71 -14.79
C LYS A 430 -6.07 25.40 -14.52
N VAL A 431 -6.34 24.67 -15.60
CA VAL A 431 -6.77 23.28 -15.58
C VAL A 431 -5.77 22.44 -16.34
N HIS A 432 -5.52 21.22 -15.89
CA HIS A 432 -4.60 20.30 -16.55
C HIS A 432 -5.16 19.91 -17.95
N PRO A 433 -4.33 19.86 -19.01
CA PRO A 433 -4.82 19.73 -20.38
C PRO A 433 -5.56 18.41 -20.66
N THR A 434 -5.31 17.35 -19.91
CA THR A 434 -5.91 16.01 -20.13
C THR A 434 -6.62 15.43 -18.92
N VAL A 435 -6.51 16.07 -17.74
CA VAL A 435 -7.12 15.60 -16.47
C VAL A 435 -7.94 16.75 -15.88
N SER A 436 -9.21 16.79 -16.21
CA SER A 436 -10.07 17.95 -15.96
C SER A 436 -10.31 18.27 -14.49
N SER A 437 -10.14 17.28 -13.60
CA SER A 437 -10.22 17.47 -12.14
C SER A 437 -8.93 18.05 -11.53
N THR A 438 -7.82 18.10 -12.28
CA THR A 438 -6.55 18.62 -11.79
C THR A 438 -6.43 20.11 -12.15
N GLY A 439 -6.10 20.94 -11.18
CA GLY A 439 -6.28 22.38 -11.25
C GLY A 439 -7.76 22.74 -11.08
N ARG A 440 -8.18 23.84 -11.67
CA ARG A 440 -9.53 24.40 -11.42
C ARG A 440 -10.36 24.45 -12.72
N LEU A 441 -11.19 23.43 -12.96
CA LEU A 441 -12.11 23.40 -14.10
C LEU A 441 -13.15 24.53 -13.97
N GLY A 442 -13.27 25.39 -14.99
CA GLY A 442 -14.15 26.54 -14.98
C GLY A 442 -13.57 27.75 -14.26
N HIS A 443 -12.23 27.78 -14.07
CA HIS A 443 -11.54 28.92 -13.47
C HIS A 443 -11.85 30.27 -14.17
N GLU A 444 -12.04 30.25 -15.49
CA GLU A 444 -12.39 31.43 -16.28
C GLU A 444 -13.73 32.07 -15.87
N TYR A 445 -14.69 31.25 -15.49
CA TYR A 445 -15.98 31.71 -14.95
C TYR A 445 -15.84 32.08 -13.47
N TYR A 446 -15.24 31.21 -12.69
CA TYR A 446 -15.12 31.41 -11.25
C TYR A 446 -14.32 32.68 -10.92
N ASN A 447 -13.18 32.89 -11.56
CA ASN A 447 -12.33 34.06 -11.31
C ASN A 447 -12.98 35.40 -11.77
N THR A 448 -13.99 35.31 -12.66
CA THR A 448 -14.69 36.52 -13.16
C THR A 448 -16.00 36.79 -12.43
N LEU A 449 -16.76 35.71 -12.14
CA LEU A 449 -18.13 35.81 -11.63
C LEU A 449 -18.24 35.48 -10.13
N GLY A 450 -17.20 34.87 -9.53
CA GLY A 450 -17.23 34.36 -8.17
C GLY A 450 -17.97 33.02 -8.03
N TYR A 451 -18.35 32.40 -9.15
CA TYR A 451 -19.00 31.08 -9.17
C TYR A 451 -18.87 30.41 -10.55
N VAL A 452 -19.04 29.08 -10.59
CA VAL A 452 -19.16 28.29 -11.84
C VAL A 452 -20.63 28.19 -12.24
N PRO A 453 -21.05 28.80 -13.40
CA PRO A 453 -22.44 28.81 -13.81
C PRO A 453 -23.00 27.41 -14.17
N TYR A 454 -24.31 27.24 -13.96
CA TYR A 454 -25.02 25.99 -14.28
C TYR A 454 -25.02 25.66 -15.79
N ASN A 455 -25.12 26.67 -16.65
CA ASN A 455 -25.36 26.55 -18.09
C ASN A 455 -24.10 26.51 -18.95
N VAL A 456 -22.92 26.26 -18.35
CA VAL A 456 -21.63 26.22 -19.08
C VAL A 456 -21.13 24.79 -19.34
N GLY A 457 -21.95 23.76 -19.04
CA GLY A 457 -21.61 22.38 -19.32
C GLY A 457 -20.60 21.75 -18.36
N ILE A 458 -20.35 22.39 -17.20
CA ILE A 458 -19.47 21.86 -16.15
C ILE A 458 -20.32 21.19 -15.09
N ASN A 459 -20.06 19.88 -14.86
CA ASN A 459 -20.73 19.12 -13.82
C ASN A 459 -20.31 19.58 -12.42
N GLU A 460 -21.20 19.34 -11.43
CA GLU A 460 -20.92 19.61 -10.01
C GLU A 460 -20.53 21.08 -9.74
N ASN A 461 -21.05 21.99 -10.54
CA ASN A 461 -20.70 23.41 -10.51
C ASN A 461 -20.92 24.09 -9.15
N ALA A 462 -21.96 23.72 -8.40
CA ALA A 462 -22.21 24.23 -7.06
C ALA A 462 -21.14 23.72 -6.07
N ALA A 463 -20.81 22.43 -6.10
CA ALA A 463 -19.75 21.86 -5.27
C ALA A 463 -18.40 22.51 -5.60
N ARG A 464 -18.05 22.63 -6.88
CA ARG A 464 -16.81 23.29 -7.32
C ARG A 464 -16.73 24.72 -6.82
N THR A 465 -17.82 25.48 -6.92
CA THR A 465 -17.88 26.88 -6.43
C THR A 465 -17.54 26.95 -4.94
N LEU A 466 -18.10 26.07 -4.12
CA LEU A 466 -17.88 26.07 -2.67
C LEU A 466 -16.48 25.62 -2.28
N GLU A 467 -15.98 24.54 -2.92
CA GLU A 467 -14.61 24.06 -2.68
C GLU A 467 -13.59 25.13 -3.10
N TYR A 468 -13.73 25.75 -4.27
CA TYR A 468 -12.81 26.81 -4.73
C TYR A 468 -12.78 28.01 -3.79
N ALA A 469 -13.93 28.42 -3.22
CA ALA A 469 -13.97 29.48 -2.23
C ALA A 469 -13.18 29.15 -0.96
N TYR A 470 -13.24 27.90 -0.51
CA TYR A 470 -12.45 27.43 0.62
C TYR A 470 -10.95 27.37 0.27
N ASP A 471 -10.62 26.87 -0.91
CA ASP A 471 -9.24 26.78 -1.38
C ASP A 471 -8.61 28.17 -1.52
N ASP A 472 -9.36 29.18 -2.04
CA ASP A 472 -8.91 30.59 -2.10
C ASP A 472 -8.66 31.16 -0.71
N TRP A 473 -9.54 30.85 0.25
CA TRP A 473 -9.30 31.26 1.62
C TRP A 473 -7.99 30.68 2.18
N CYS A 474 -7.70 29.40 1.90
CA CYS A 474 -6.45 28.75 2.29
C CYS A 474 -5.22 29.42 1.64
N ILE A 475 -5.30 29.72 0.34
CA ILE A 475 -4.24 30.45 -0.40
C ILE A 475 -4.02 31.83 0.22
N ALA A 476 -5.09 32.54 0.54
CA ALA A 476 -5.02 33.87 1.17
C ALA A 476 -4.33 33.83 2.54
N GLN A 477 -4.52 32.77 3.36
CA GLN A 477 -3.81 32.63 4.64
C GLN A 477 -2.29 32.51 4.43
N VAL A 478 -1.86 31.73 3.44
CA VAL A 478 -0.44 31.58 3.10
C VAL A 478 0.11 32.91 2.56
N ALA A 479 -0.61 33.59 1.68
CA ALA A 479 -0.24 34.92 1.17
C ALA A 479 -0.01 35.94 2.30
N ARG A 480 -0.90 35.97 3.31
CA ARG A 480 -0.75 36.83 4.51
C ARG A 480 0.52 36.48 5.28
N LYS A 481 0.79 35.18 5.51
CA LYS A 481 2.02 34.72 6.19
C LYS A 481 3.28 35.17 5.45
N LEU A 482 3.23 35.20 4.11
CA LEU A 482 4.34 35.61 3.24
C LEU A 482 4.43 37.12 3.02
N GLY A 483 3.51 37.94 3.59
CA GLY A 483 3.45 39.37 3.40
C GLY A 483 2.97 39.83 2.00
N LYS A 484 2.36 38.92 1.23
CA LYS A 484 1.80 39.17 -0.11
C LYS A 484 0.37 39.73 0.02
N THR A 485 0.26 41.01 0.38
CA THR A 485 -1.02 41.61 0.75
C THR A 485 -2.00 41.73 -0.42
N GLU A 486 -1.52 41.94 -1.64
CA GLU A 486 -2.34 42.02 -2.85
C GLU A 486 -2.95 40.62 -3.16
N ASP A 487 -2.14 39.58 -3.17
CA ASP A 487 -2.62 38.20 -3.38
C ASP A 487 -3.61 37.76 -2.28
N ALA A 488 -3.41 38.28 -1.05
CA ALA A 488 -4.28 37.91 0.09
C ALA A 488 -5.65 38.66 0.03
N ALA A 489 -5.77 39.71 -0.77
CA ALA A 489 -6.99 40.49 -0.96
C ALA A 489 -7.77 40.10 -2.21
N ALA A 490 -7.07 39.49 -3.20
CA ALA A 490 -7.65 38.99 -4.43
C ALA A 490 -8.41 37.68 -4.19
#